data_4b573e961556a279b3766bbe489b4f93
#
_entry.id   4b573e961556a279b3766bbe489b4f93
#
_cell.length_a   1.000
_cell.length_b   1.000
_cell.length_c   1.000
_cell.angle_alpha   90.00
_cell.angle_beta   90.00
_cell.angle_gamma   90.00
#
_symmetry.space_group_name_H-M   'P 1'
#
loop_
_entity.id
_entity.type
_entity.pdbx_description
1 polymer ?
#
loop_
_entity_poly.entity_id
_entity_poly.type
_entity_poly.pdbx_seq_one_letter_code
_entity_poly.pdbx_strand_id
1 'polypeptide(L)'
;MAVCIPTWMLASQMITSGLSWIEALLIIGLANIVITLPMVLNGHPGVKYGIPFPVFGRAAFGIYGIHLPALVRALVACGWFGIQTWIGGLAIGAILATLWGIPYQSDINTFNVIGFALFWLISMYFVVAGTESIKWLEEFSAPVLILMGVLLIVWGTLSTGGMKEVLDQTTQLRQKSIRWETGNPDLLMLSPLVEADGLTPKASEFAIADSKENLVAATWQSIQSQVEQPANGPIWVQLRQKSPNGWHYSSPQFLDKPAAPNTNPTSVWIYILWFTAMVGFWATMSISISDITRLAKSQKAQIAGQFIGLPGTMMLFSFVGVFVTCASLLIFPDVMIAEDAPWDPVSVLARFSSPWVVIAAQCMMLVATLSTNIAANVIAPATAFSNLLPKWISYRTGGILTGIIGILICPWWLIHEISSILILISGLLGPVLGILMADYFWIRKTNLHLAGLYQTQGPYAYNAFGIHPAAWLALFLGVATALVGLWIPELRHAYDLSWFTGFITSAILYRIFFPLFNKKNTSKTY
;
A
#
# COMPACT_ATOMS: atom_id res chain seq x y z
N MET A 1 8.26 1.82 11.50
CA MET A 1 8.08 1.19 10.18
C MET A 1 6.61 0.94 9.80
N ALA A 2 5.76 0.35 10.66
CA ALA A 2 4.34 0.09 10.34
C ALA A 2 3.44 1.34 10.40
N VAL A 3 3.86 2.39 11.05
CA VAL A 3 3.20 3.70 11.08
C VAL A 3 3.60 4.47 9.81
N CYS A 4 2.75 4.47 8.79
CA CYS A 4 3.06 5.10 7.51
C CYS A 4 1.82 5.70 6.83
N ILE A 5 2.06 6.67 5.98
CA ILE A 5 1.01 7.40 5.28
C ILE A 5 0.15 6.51 4.37
N PRO A 6 0.72 5.57 3.59
CA PRO A 6 -0.09 4.66 2.78
C PRO A 6 -1.11 3.83 3.59
N THR A 7 -0.84 3.55 4.88
CA THR A 7 -1.81 2.89 5.77
C THR A 7 -3.06 3.73 5.98
N TRP A 8 -2.88 5.03 6.23
CA TRP A 8 -3.98 5.98 6.31
C TRP A 8 -4.76 6.04 5.01
N MET A 9 -4.08 6.21 3.88
CA MET A 9 -4.72 6.30 2.56
C MET A 9 -5.56 5.05 2.25
N LEU A 10 -5.03 3.85 2.50
CA LEU A 10 -5.77 2.60 2.29
C LEU A 10 -6.99 2.48 3.21
N ALA A 11 -6.85 2.84 4.49
CA ALA A 11 -7.97 2.84 5.43
C ALA A 11 -9.08 3.80 4.98
N SER A 12 -8.72 4.99 4.52
CA SER A 12 -9.66 5.97 3.97
C SER A 12 -10.34 5.48 2.69
N GLN A 13 -9.61 4.83 1.79
CA GLN A 13 -10.18 4.22 0.57
C GLN A 13 -11.16 3.09 0.87
N MET A 14 -10.98 2.34 1.96
CA MET A 14 -11.97 1.35 2.39
C MET A 14 -13.30 2.00 2.75
N ILE A 15 -13.27 3.13 3.47
CA ILE A 15 -14.48 3.88 3.81
C ILE A 15 -15.20 4.36 2.56
N THR A 16 -14.49 4.97 1.62
CA THR A 16 -15.08 5.46 0.37
C THR A 16 -15.56 4.33 -0.56
N SER A 17 -15.04 3.11 -0.39
CA SER A 17 -15.55 1.90 -1.06
C SER A 17 -16.84 1.36 -0.44
N GLY A 18 -17.37 1.99 0.61
CA GLY A 18 -18.62 1.63 1.26
C GLY A 18 -18.49 0.75 2.50
N LEU A 19 -17.28 0.55 3.05
CA LEU A 19 -17.09 -0.13 4.33
C LEU A 19 -17.28 0.86 5.50
N SER A 20 -17.81 0.38 6.61
CA SER A 20 -17.81 1.13 7.86
C SER A 20 -16.42 1.17 8.48
N TRP A 21 -16.17 2.11 9.38
CA TRP A 21 -14.90 2.18 10.08
C TRP A 21 -14.55 0.91 10.86
N ILE A 22 -15.55 0.23 11.45
CA ILE A 22 -15.35 -1.05 12.16
C ILE A 22 -14.92 -2.14 11.17
N GLU A 23 -15.61 -2.27 10.03
CA GLU A 23 -15.28 -3.25 9.00
C GLU A 23 -13.87 -3.01 8.45
N ALA A 24 -13.52 -1.76 8.15
CA ALA A 24 -12.18 -1.40 7.70
C ALA A 24 -11.10 -1.79 8.72
N LEU A 25 -11.29 -1.46 10.01
CA LEU A 25 -10.34 -1.83 11.06
C LEU A 25 -10.26 -3.34 11.28
N LEU A 26 -11.37 -4.07 11.21
CA LEU A 26 -11.37 -5.53 11.32
C LEU A 26 -10.61 -6.18 10.15
N ILE A 27 -10.83 -5.71 8.92
CA ILE A 27 -10.07 -6.20 7.74
C ILE A 27 -8.59 -5.93 7.92
N ILE A 28 -8.22 -4.71 8.30
CA ILE A 28 -6.81 -4.33 8.51
C ILE A 28 -6.19 -5.19 9.63
N GLY A 29 -6.87 -5.33 10.75
CA GLY A 29 -6.38 -6.14 11.87
C GLY A 29 -6.18 -7.60 11.50
N LEU A 30 -7.20 -8.23 10.90
CA LEU A 30 -7.14 -9.63 10.49
C LEU A 30 -6.09 -9.87 9.40
N ALA A 31 -6.02 -9.01 8.37
CA ALA A 31 -5.03 -9.13 7.31
C ALA A 31 -3.60 -9.02 7.85
N ASN A 32 -3.36 -8.09 8.78
CA ASN A 32 -2.05 -7.94 9.40
C ASN A 32 -1.68 -9.10 10.32
N ILE A 33 -2.63 -9.70 11.04
CA ILE A 33 -2.39 -10.93 11.79
C ILE A 33 -2.02 -12.07 10.82
N VAL A 34 -2.76 -12.24 9.73
CA VAL A 34 -2.53 -13.30 8.75
C VAL A 34 -1.16 -13.16 8.10
N ILE A 35 -0.75 -11.98 7.66
CA ILE A 35 0.57 -11.79 7.04
C ILE A 35 1.71 -11.86 8.05
N THR A 36 1.47 -11.53 9.32
CA THR A 36 2.48 -11.65 10.38
C THR A 36 2.91 -13.10 10.59
N LEU A 37 2.03 -14.07 10.42
CA LEU A 37 2.37 -15.49 10.57
C LEU A 37 3.51 -15.92 9.63
N PRO A 38 3.38 -15.82 8.29
CA PRO A 38 4.48 -16.13 7.39
C PRO A 38 5.69 -15.20 7.57
N MET A 39 5.50 -13.93 7.96
CA MET A 39 6.63 -13.05 8.27
C MET A 39 7.47 -13.56 9.45
N VAL A 40 6.84 -13.94 10.54
CA VAL A 40 7.53 -14.52 11.71
C VAL A 40 8.26 -15.80 11.33
N LEU A 41 7.61 -16.67 10.57
CA LEU A 41 8.22 -17.90 10.11
C LEU A 41 9.40 -17.63 9.16
N ASN A 42 9.25 -16.75 8.20
CA ASN A 42 10.32 -16.38 7.25
C ASN A 42 11.42 -15.52 7.90
N GLY A 43 11.15 -14.92 9.06
CA GLY A 43 12.14 -14.27 9.91
C GLY A 43 13.06 -15.22 10.67
N HIS A 44 12.63 -16.47 10.87
CA HIS A 44 13.37 -17.49 11.62
C HIS A 44 14.81 -17.75 11.11
N PRO A 45 15.06 -17.93 9.80
CA PRO A 45 16.43 -18.15 9.28
C PRO A 45 17.33 -16.91 9.49
N GLY A 46 16.79 -15.70 9.44
CA GLY A 46 17.53 -14.48 9.75
C GLY A 46 18.12 -14.53 11.15
N VAL A 47 17.32 -14.81 12.17
CA VAL A 47 17.77 -14.91 13.57
C VAL A 47 18.66 -16.13 13.78
N LYS A 48 18.30 -17.29 13.21
CA LYS A 48 19.03 -18.56 13.45
C LYS A 48 20.43 -18.54 12.82
N TYR A 49 20.58 -17.95 11.64
CA TYR A 49 21.79 -18.05 10.84
C TYR A 49 22.48 -16.71 10.56
N GLY A 50 21.86 -15.59 10.88
CA GLY A 50 22.40 -14.26 10.63
C GLY A 50 22.45 -13.87 9.13
N ILE A 51 21.63 -14.50 8.26
CA ILE A 51 21.68 -14.35 6.81
C ILE A 51 20.52 -13.53 6.27
N PRO A 52 20.77 -12.69 5.24
CA PRO A 52 19.71 -11.93 4.58
C PRO A 52 18.91 -12.78 3.59
N PHE A 53 17.76 -12.22 3.13
CA PHE A 53 16.85 -12.89 2.20
C PHE A 53 17.52 -13.42 0.93
N PRO A 54 18.35 -12.65 0.17
CA PRO A 54 18.94 -13.17 -1.06
C PRO A 54 19.91 -14.33 -0.83
N VAL A 55 20.53 -14.42 0.34
CA VAL A 55 21.40 -15.55 0.72
C VAL A 55 20.56 -16.73 1.17
N PHE A 56 19.55 -16.50 2.03
CA PHE A 56 18.61 -17.52 2.48
C PHE A 56 17.91 -18.21 1.29
N GLY A 57 17.41 -17.43 0.34
CA GLY A 57 16.67 -17.94 -0.82
C GLY A 57 17.50 -18.81 -1.78
N ARG A 58 18.84 -18.79 -1.69
CA ARG A 58 19.71 -19.69 -2.47
C ARG A 58 19.42 -21.17 -2.19
N ALA A 59 19.00 -21.47 -0.97
CA ALA A 59 18.64 -22.83 -0.59
C ALA A 59 17.46 -23.38 -1.42
N ALA A 60 16.47 -22.53 -1.70
CA ALA A 60 15.27 -22.89 -2.44
C ALA A 60 15.44 -22.75 -3.96
N PHE A 61 15.98 -21.62 -4.42
CA PHE A 61 16.02 -21.25 -5.84
C PHE A 61 17.34 -21.58 -6.56
N GLY A 62 18.40 -21.89 -5.81
CA GLY A 62 19.75 -22.04 -6.32
C GLY A 62 20.57 -20.73 -6.19
N ILE A 63 21.90 -20.87 -6.34
CA ILE A 63 22.86 -19.78 -6.11
C ILE A 63 22.56 -18.56 -7.01
N TYR A 64 22.22 -18.79 -8.27
CA TYR A 64 21.87 -17.73 -9.22
C TYR A 64 20.36 -17.61 -9.42
N GLY A 65 19.60 -18.69 -9.19
CA GLY A 65 18.15 -18.70 -9.36
C GLY A 65 17.41 -17.69 -8.46
N ILE A 66 17.95 -17.36 -7.30
CA ILE A 66 17.38 -16.39 -6.36
C ILE A 66 17.41 -14.94 -6.89
N HIS A 67 18.28 -14.63 -7.85
CA HIS A 67 18.45 -13.25 -8.32
C HIS A 67 17.17 -12.67 -8.90
N LEU A 68 16.37 -13.45 -9.66
CA LEU A 68 15.11 -12.94 -10.21
C LEU A 68 14.09 -12.60 -9.10
N PRO A 69 13.73 -13.51 -8.16
CA PRO A 69 12.86 -13.15 -7.05
C PRO A 69 13.37 -11.95 -6.23
N ALA A 70 14.69 -11.88 -6.00
CA ALA A 70 15.28 -10.77 -5.28
C ALA A 70 15.18 -9.44 -6.03
N LEU A 71 15.36 -9.44 -7.36
CA LEU A 71 15.21 -8.26 -8.20
C LEU A 71 13.75 -7.80 -8.29
N VAL A 72 12.79 -8.72 -8.47
CA VAL A 72 11.36 -8.37 -8.46
C VAL A 72 11.00 -7.69 -7.14
N ARG A 73 11.43 -8.28 -6.00
CA ARG A 73 11.23 -7.67 -4.68
C ARG A 73 11.91 -6.30 -4.58
N ALA A 74 13.12 -6.15 -5.13
CA ALA A 74 13.85 -4.88 -5.10
C ALA A 74 13.15 -3.80 -5.92
N LEU A 75 12.69 -4.11 -7.14
CA LEU A 75 11.98 -3.18 -8.00
C LEU A 75 10.67 -2.69 -7.38
N VAL A 76 9.91 -3.61 -6.75
CA VAL A 76 8.71 -3.22 -6.00
C VAL A 76 9.04 -2.25 -4.86
N ALA A 77 10.16 -2.49 -4.15
CA ALA A 77 10.58 -1.57 -3.11
C ALA A 77 11.06 -0.21 -3.66
N CYS A 78 11.68 -0.19 -4.84
CA CYS A 78 12.01 1.06 -5.53
C CYS A 78 10.74 1.86 -5.88
N GLY A 79 9.67 1.19 -6.32
CA GLY A 79 8.37 1.81 -6.53
C GLY A 79 7.82 2.46 -5.26
N TRP A 80 7.80 1.70 -4.16
CA TRP A 80 7.39 2.23 -2.86
C TRP A 80 8.29 3.37 -2.35
N PHE A 81 9.60 3.27 -2.60
CA PHE A 81 10.53 4.36 -2.29
C PHE A 81 10.14 5.64 -3.03
N GLY A 82 9.84 5.53 -4.32
CA GLY A 82 9.39 6.66 -5.15
C GLY A 82 8.08 7.26 -4.63
N ILE A 83 7.05 6.43 -4.41
CA ILE A 83 5.74 6.88 -3.90
C ILE A 83 5.89 7.62 -2.58
N GLN A 84 6.61 7.07 -1.62
CA GLN A 84 6.80 7.73 -0.32
C GLN A 84 7.67 8.98 -0.43
N THR A 85 8.63 9.01 -1.38
CA THR A 85 9.40 10.22 -1.66
C THR A 85 8.52 11.31 -2.24
N TRP A 86 7.56 10.96 -3.11
CA TRP A 86 6.57 11.91 -3.62
C TRP A 86 5.69 12.48 -2.50
N ILE A 87 5.14 11.61 -1.63
CA ILE A 87 4.34 12.03 -0.47
C ILE A 87 5.14 12.98 0.45
N GLY A 88 6.40 12.66 0.74
CA GLY A 88 7.28 13.57 1.49
C GLY A 88 7.53 14.89 0.77
N GLY A 89 7.64 14.85 -0.56
CA GLY A 89 7.72 16.03 -1.41
C GLY A 89 6.49 16.92 -1.35
N LEU A 90 5.31 16.32 -1.37
CA LEU A 90 4.04 17.02 -1.19
C LEU A 90 3.97 17.73 0.18
N ALA A 91 4.44 17.10 1.25
CA ALA A 91 4.50 17.71 2.58
C ALA A 91 5.43 18.93 2.62
N ILE A 92 6.62 18.87 1.97
CA ILE A 92 7.50 20.03 1.81
C ILE A 92 6.82 21.10 0.94
N GLY A 93 6.17 20.70 -0.15
CA GLY A 93 5.40 21.59 -1.02
C GLY A 93 4.33 22.37 -0.24
N ALA A 94 3.60 21.69 0.65
CA ALA A 94 2.60 22.30 1.52
C ALA A 94 3.23 23.30 2.51
N ILE A 95 4.40 22.99 3.07
CA ILE A 95 5.15 23.94 3.91
C ILE A 95 5.54 25.17 3.09
N LEU A 96 6.10 24.98 1.90
CA LEU A 96 6.50 26.08 1.03
C LEU A 96 5.30 26.95 0.64
N ALA A 97 4.20 26.35 0.20
CA ALA A 97 2.98 27.07 -0.14
C ALA A 97 2.47 27.91 1.05
N THR A 98 2.48 27.33 2.26
CA THR A 98 2.09 28.03 3.50
C THR A 98 3.00 29.22 3.81
N LEU A 99 4.32 29.07 3.64
CA LEU A 99 5.27 30.16 3.88
C LEU A 99 5.13 31.32 2.87
N TRP A 100 4.71 31.01 1.63
CA TRP A 100 4.44 32.01 0.59
C TRP A 100 3.02 32.58 0.64
N GLY A 101 2.16 32.08 1.53
CA GLY A 101 0.76 32.51 1.63
C GLY A 101 -0.09 32.11 0.43
N ILE A 102 0.26 31.02 -0.26
CA ILE A 102 -0.43 30.50 -1.44
C ILE A 102 -1.24 29.27 -1.04
N PRO A 103 -2.48 29.08 -1.53
CA PRO A 103 -3.24 27.85 -1.30
C PRO A 103 -2.48 26.63 -1.82
N TYR A 104 -2.39 25.62 -0.98
CA TYR A 104 -1.74 24.36 -1.36
C TYR A 104 -2.58 23.59 -2.40
N GLN A 105 -1.90 23.02 -3.39
CA GLN A 105 -2.44 22.11 -4.40
C GLN A 105 -1.56 20.87 -4.49
N SER A 106 -2.17 19.69 -4.56
CA SER A 106 -1.48 18.40 -4.60
C SER A 106 -0.96 18.03 -5.99
N ASP A 107 -1.35 18.76 -7.02
CA ASP A 107 -0.91 18.56 -8.41
C ASP A 107 0.60 18.71 -8.59
N ILE A 108 1.09 18.27 -9.76
CA ILE A 108 2.48 18.51 -10.17
C ILE A 108 2.67 20.00 -10.41
N ASN A 109 3.25 20.68 -9.43
CA ASN A 109 3.57 22.10 -9.48
C ASN A 109 4.99 22.38 -8.99
N THR A 110 5.46 23.61 -9.13
CA THR A 110 6.83 23.98 -8.78
C THR A 110 7.19 23.69 -7.33
N PHE A 111 6.29 23.94 -6.37
CA PHE A 111 6.55 23.67 -4.94
C PHE A 111 6.66 22.18 -4.66
N ASN A 112 5.78 21.37 -5.24
CA ASN A 112 5.78 19.93 -5.05
C ASN A 112 7.00 19.27 -5.71
N VAL A 113 7.44 19.74 -6.87
CA VAL A 113 8.66 19.26 -7.54
C VAL A 113 9.92 19.64 -6.73
N ILE A 114 10.01 20.89 -6.24
CA ILE A 114 11.11 21.28 -5.34
C ILE A 114 11.06 20.45 -4.05
N GLY A 115 9.88 20.28 -3.47
CA GLY A 115 9.69 19.45 -2.29
C GLY A 115 10.15 18.01 -2.51
N PHE A 116 9.78 17.41 -3.65
CA PHE A 116 10.23 16.07 -4.04
C PHE A 116 11.76 15.96 -4.13
N ALA A 117 12.40 16.92 -4.79
CA ALA A 117 13.86 16.95 -4.92
C ALA A 117 14.54 17.07 -3.55
N LEU A 118 14.05 17.97 -2.69
CA LEU A 118 14.56 18.14 -1.33
C LEU A 118 14.38 16.89 -0.47
N PHE A 119 13.19 16.28 -0.49
CA PHE A 119 12.93 15.08 0.29
C PHE A 119 13.75 13.89 -0.23
N TRP A 120 13.95 13.78 -1.54
CA TRP A 120 14.84 12.80 -2.14
C TRP A 120 16.29 12.98 -1.65
N LEU A 121 16.81 14.21 -1.64
CA LEU A 121 18.16 14.51 -1.13
C LEU A 121 18.28 14.15 0.35
N ILE A 122 17.29 14.49 1.18
CA ILE A 122 17.26 14.10 2.60
C ILE A 122 17.29 12.57 2.73
N SER A 123 16.46 11.87 1.95
CA SER A 123 16.44 10.40 1.94
C SER A 123 17.79 9.81 1.55
N MET A 124 18.43 10.36 0.51
CA MET A 124 19.76 9.93 0.06
C MET A 124 20.86 10.20 1.11
N TYR A 125 20.75 11.28 1.87
CA TYR A 125 21.67 11.51 2.99
C TYR A 125 21.63 10.35 3.99
N PHE A 126 20.46 9.91 4.44
CA PHE A 126 20.32 8.78 5.36
C PHE A 126 20.79 7.45 4.75
N VAL A 127 20.55 7.22 3.47
CA VAL A 127 21.04 6.05 2.73
C VAL A 127 22.57 5.98 2.76
N VAL A 128 23.24 7.11 2.51
CA VAL A 128 24.71 7.20 2.50
C VAL A 128 25.31 7.16 3.91
N ALA A 129 24.62 7.76 4.90
CA ALA A 129 25.02 7.73 6.29
C ALA A 129 24.98 6.30 6.90
N GLY A 130 24.12 5.42 6.38
CA GLY A 130 24.14 3.99 6.69
C GLY A 130 23.20 3.56 7.80
N THR A 131 23.34 2.30 8.25
CA THR A 131 22.34 1.61 9.11
C THR A 131 22.16 2.20 10.51
N GLU A 132 23.19 2.81 11.08
CA GLU A 132 23.09 3.46 12.40
C GLU A 132 22.16 4.68 12.38
N SER A 133 22.23 5.48 11.30
CA SER A 133 21.33 6.63 11.13
C SER A 133 19.87 6.20 10.93
N ILE A 134 19.64 5.07 10.26
CA ILE A 134 18.32 4.47 10.07
C ILE A 134 17.73 4.06 11.43
N LYS A 135 18.52 3.40 12.25
CA LYS A 135 18.09 2.97 13.59
C LYS A 135 17.70 4.17 14.46
N TRP A 136 18.56 5.20 14.50
CA TRP A 136 18.27 6.42 15.24
C TRP A 136 16.97 7.08 14.75
N LEU A 137 16.78 7.17 13.43
CA LEU A 137 15.58 7.74 12.83
C LEU A 137 14.32 6.97 13.25
N GLU A 138 14.35 5.64 13.24
CA GLU A 138 13.22 4.79 13.66
C GLU A 138 12.88 4.96 15.14
N GLU A 139 13.89 5.00 16.00
CA GLU A 139 13.71 5.19 17.44
C GLU A 139 13.13 6.56 17.79
N PHE A 140 13.55 7.61 17.07
CA PHE A 140 13.04 8.98 17.24
C PHE A 140 11.64 9.16 16.67
N SER A 141 11.34 8.55 15.51
CA SER A 141 10.09 8.77 14.78
C SER A 141 8.87 8.19 15.49
N ALA A 142 9.02 7.02 16.15
CA ALA A 142 7.87 6.32 16.72
C ALA A 142 7.11 7.14 17.79
N PRO A 143 7.77 7.78 18.80
CA PRO A 143 7.07 8.67 19.74
C PRO A 143 6.41 9.87 19.07
N VAL A 144 7.10 10.49 18.08
CA VAL A 144 6.59 11.66 17.35
C VAL A 144 5.30 11.31 16.62
N LEU A 145 5.24 10.14 15.98
CA LEU A 145 4.08 9.68 15.22
C LEU A 145 2.89 9.32 16.10
N ILE A 146 3.14 8.68 17.25
CA ILE A 146 2.09 8.40 18.24
C ILE A 146 1.52 9.72 18.75
N LEU A 147 2.38 10.67 19.10
CA LEU A 147 1.96 12.01 19.53
C LEU A 147 1.11 12.71 18.47
N MET A 148 1.55 12.69 17.20
CA MET A 148 0.78 13.26 16.09
C MET A 148 -0.60 12.62 15.98
N GLY A 149 -0.69 11.30 16.03
CA GLY A 149 -1.97 10.59 15.99
C GLY A 149 -2.91 11.01 17.12
N VAL A 150 -2.40 11.12 18.35
CA VAL A 150 -3.18 11.60 19.50
C VAL A 150 -3.65 13.04 19.29
N LEU A 151 -2.76 13.93 18.86
CA LEU A 151 -3.11 15.34 18.61
C LEU A 151 -4.20 15.48 17.54
N LEU A 152 -4.14 14.69 16.47
CA LEU A 152 -5.14 14.69 15.41
C LEU A 152 -6.51 14.16 15.89
N ILE A 153 -6.52 13.11 16.72
CA ILE A 153 -7.76 12.63 17.34
C ILE A 153 -8.36 13.70 18.27
N VAL A 154 -7.54 14.32 19.10
CA VAL A 154 -7.99 15.41 19.98
C VAL A 154 -8.54 16.58 19.16
N TRP A 155 -7.83 17.00 18.13
CA TRP A 155 -8.27 18.07 17.23
C TRP A 155 -9.63 17.74 16.61
N GLY A 156 -9.77 16.56 15.98
CA GLY A 156 -11.03 16.16 15.34
C GLY A 156 -12.18 16.08 16.35
N THR A 157 -11.95 15.52 17.54
CA THR A 157 -12.97 15.42 18.59
C THR A 157 -13.44 16.79 19.07
N LEU A 158 -12.52 17.73 19.30
CA LEU A 158 -12.85 19.08 19.76
C LEU A 158 -13.53 19.94 18.68
N SER A 159 -13.17 19.72 17.42
CA SER A 159 -13.70 20.52 16.30
C SER A 159 -15.08 20.04 15.81
N THR A 160 -15.48 18.81 16.12
CA THR A 160 -16.74 18.21 15.63
C THR A 160 -17.80 17.98 16.71
N GLY A 161 -17.52 18.32 17.96
CA GLY A 161 -18.44 18.11 19.08
C GLY A 161 -18.36 16.74 19.74
N GLY A 162 -17.55 15.81 19.24
CA GLY A 162 -17.31 14.53 19.89
C GLY A 162 -16.84 13.39 18.98
N MET A 163 -16.17 12.40 19.56
CA MET A 163 -15.67 11.24 18.81
C MET A 163 -16.82 10.43 18.19
N LYS A 164 -17.95 10.30 18.88
CA LYS A 164 -19.12 9.58 18.39
C LYS A 164 -19.68 10.22 17.11
N GLU A 165 -19.80 11.53 17.12
CA GLU A 165 -20.27 12.33 15.96
C GLU A 165 -19.43 12.03 14.71
N VAL A 166 -18.10 12.05 14.85
CA VAL A 166 -17.17 11.73 13.77
C VAL A 166 -17.37 10.31 13.24
N LEU A 167 -17.51 9.33 14.13
CA LEU A 167 -17.61 7.92 13.73
C LEU A 167 -18.98 7.56 13.14
N ASP A 168 -20.05 8.20 13.59
CA ASP A 168 -21.40 8.00 13.04
C ASP A 168 -21.50 8.52 11.59
N GLN A 169 -20.69 9.50 11.20
CA GLN A 169 -20.60 10.00 9.83
C GLN A 169 -20.06 8.95 8.83
N THR A 170 -19.33 7.94 9.28
CA THR A 170 -18.88 6.86 8.38
C THR A 170 -20.03 6.12 7.71
N THR A 171 -21.20 6.07 8.36
CA THR A 171 -22.42 5.49 7.81
C THR A 171 -22.98 6.31 6.65
N GLN A 172 -22.85 7.63 6.70
CA GLN A 172 -23.28 8.53 5.62
C GLN A 172 -22.33 8.47 4.42
N LEU A 173 -21.04 8.30 4.66
CA LEU A 173 -20.03 8.09 3.61
C LEU A 173 -20.20 6.77 2.85
N ARG A 174 -20.87 5.79 3.43
CA ARG A 174 -21.25 4.53 2.77
C ARG A 174 -22.13 4.75 1.54
N GLN A 175 -22.89 5.81 1.52
CA GLN A 175 -23.71 6.14 0.38
C GLN A 175 -22.84 6.94 -0.59
N LYS A 176 -22.45 6.30 -1.71
CA LYS A 176 -21.86 7.06 -2.81
C LYS A 176 -22.79 8.25 -3.08
N SER A 177 -22.21 9.44 -3.16
CA SER A 177 -22.95 10.67 -3.43
C SER A 177 -23.73 10.60 -4.76
N ILE A 178 -23.33 9.70 -5.65
CA ILE A 178 -23.95 9.44 -6.95
C ILE A 178 -24.07 7.94 -7.14
N ARG A 179 -25.29 7.44 -7.34
CA ARG A 179 -25.57 6.00 -7.53
C ARG A 179 -26.87 5.78 -8.31
N TRP A 180 -26.98 4.65 -8.98
CA TRP A 180 -28.28 4.21 -9.50
C TRP A 180 -29.18 3.72 -8.34
N GLU A 181 -30.49 3.94 -8.47
CA GLU A 181 -31.44 3.44 -7.46
C GLU A 181 -31.56 1.91 -7.54
N THR A 182 -31.58 1.29 -6.39
CA THR A 182 -31.78 -0.16 -6.28
C THR A 182 -33.22 -0.51 -6.68
N GLY A 183 -33.38 -1.17 -7.84
CA GLY A 183 -34.70 -1.56 -8.36
C GLY A 183 -35.22 -0.69 -9.51
N ASN A 184 -34.64 0.48 -9.78
CA ASN A 184 -34.97 1.29 -10.94
C ASN A 184 -33.68 1.74 -11.67
N PRO A 185 -33.28 1.05 -12.76
CA PRO A 185 -32.04 1.31 -13.45
C PRO A 185 -32.01 2.64 -14.25
N ASP A 186 -33.14 3.32 -14.34
CA ASP A 186 -33.24 4.60 -15.05
C ASP A 186 -33.29 5.79 -14.08
N LEU A 187 -33.19 5.54 -12.76
CA LEU A 187 -33.20 6.58 -11.75
C LEU A 187 -31.83 6.74 -11.09
N LEU A 188 -31.23 7.90 -11.31
CA LEU A 188 -29.96 8.29 -10.71
C LEU A 188 -30.22 9.00 -9.38
N MET A 189 -29.69 8.45 -8.30
CA MET A 189 -29.74 9.05 -6.97
C MET A 189 -28.52 9.96 -6.79
N LEU A 190 -28.75 11.25 -6.64
CA LEU A 190 -27.75 12.23 -6.24
C LEU A 190 -28.00 12.52 -4.76
N SER A 191 -27.18 11.96 -3.88
CA SER A 191 -27.20 12.37 -2.47
C SER A 191 -26.48 13.70 -2.40
N PRO A 192 -27.16 14.82 -2.10
CA PRO A 192 -26.49 16.09 -1.93
C PRO A 192 -25.48 15.96 -0.79
N LEU A 193 -24.26 16.45 -1.01
CA LEU A 193 -23.32 16.67 0.07
C LEU A 193 -23.93 17.73 0.97
N VAL A 194 -24.26 17.38 2.21
CA VAL A 194 -24.85 18.31 3.18
C VAL A 194 -23.77 19.01 3.99
N GLU A 195 -24.02 20.25 4.38
CA GLU A 195 -23.16 20.96 5.33
C GLU A 195 -23.20 20.31 6.72
N ALA A 196 -22.31 20.74 7.61
CA ALA A 196 -22.20 20.19 8.97
C ALA A 196 -23.48 20.35 9.81
N ASP A 197 -24.39 21.26 9.44
CA ASP A 197 -25.72 21.40 10.02
C ASP A 197 -26.71 20.30 9.58
N GLY A 198 -26.31 19.45 8.63
CA GLY A 198 -27.15 18.37 8.12
C GLY A 198 -28.33 18.79 7.24
N LEU A 199 -28.49 20.09 6.97
CA LEU A 199 -29.68 20.66 6.32
C LEU A 199 -29.38 21.32 4.99
N THR A 200 -28.20 21.91 4.83
CA THR A 200 -27.85 22.72 3.64
C THR A 200 -27.09 21.89 2.60
N PRO A 201 -27.58 21.72 1.37
CA PRO A 201 -26.86 21.03 0.31
C PRO A 201 -25.54 21.74 -0.04
N LYS A 202 -24.45 20.98 -0.11
CA LYS A 202 -23.13 21.54 -0.46
C LYS A 202 -22.91 21.65 -1.94
N ALA A 203 -23.19 20.57 -2.69
CA ALA A 203 -23.15 20.64 -4.14
C ALA A 203 -24.45 21.29 -4.64
N SER A 204 -24.32 22.29 -5.47
CA SER A 204 -25.48 23.03 -6.00
C SER A 204 -25.88 22.58 -7.39
N GLU A 205 -24.95 22.01 -8.16
CA GLU A 205 -25.19 21.62 -9.54
C GLU A 205 -24.48 20.32 -9.91
N PHE A 206 -25.03 19.63 -10.90
CA PHE A 206 -24.44 18.43 -11.49
C PHE A 206 -24.43 18.50 -13.01
N ALA A 207 -23.53 17.73 -13.63
CA ALA A 207 -23.49 17.53 -15.07
C ALA A 207 -23.34 16.03 -15.38
N ILE A 208 -23.96 15.59 -16.45
CA ILE A 208 -23.91 14.20 -16.95
C ILE A 208 -23.42 14.23 -18.39
N ALA A 209 -22.52 13.30 -18.74
CA ALA A 209 -22.05 13.08 -20.10
C ALA A 209 -21.80 11.59 -20.38
N ASP A 210 -21.73 11.20 -21.62
CA ASP A 210 -21.40 9.86 -22.10
C ASP A 210 -19.89 9.57 -22.09
N SER A 211 -19.05 10.61 -22.02
CA SER A 211 -17.60 10.49 -21.89
C SER A 211 -17.03 11.54 -20.94
N LYS A 212 -15.84 11.29 -20.40
CA LYS A 212 -15.14 12.24 -19.50
C LYS A 212 -14.84 13.57 -20.21
N GLU A 213 -14.48 13.51 -21.47
CA GLU A 213 -14.15 14.68 -22.30
C GLU A 213 -15.37 15.56 -22.53
N ASN A 214 -16.56 14.96 -22.69
CA ASN A 214 -17.81 15.65 -22.93
C ASN A 214 -18.36 16.36 -21.70
N LEU A 215 -17.90 16.03 -20.49
CA LEU A 215 -18.26 16.75 -19.26
C LEU A 215 -17.91 18.23 -19.30
N VAL A 216 -16.83 18.61 -19.98
CA VAL A 216 -16.38 20.01 -20.10
C VAL A 216 -17.44 20.87 -20.83
N ALA A 217 -18.15 20.27 -21.79
CA ALA A 217 -19.20 20.93 -22.57
C ALA A 217 -20.61 20.61 -22.06
N ALA A 218 -20.75 19.81 -21.01
CA ALA A 218 -22.04 19.37 -20.50
C ALA A 218 -22.81 20.51 -19.83
N THR A 219 -24.12 20.47 -19.93
CA THR A 219 -25.02 21.43 -19.29
C THR A 219 -25.12 21.15 -17.80
N TRP A 220 -24.83 22.16 -16.98
CA TRP A 220 -24.95 22.09 -15.54
C TRP A 220 -26.41 22.30 -15.11
N GLN A 221 -26.92 21.40 -14.28
CA GLN A 221 -28.27 21.40 -13.77
C GLN A 221 -28.24 21.50 -12.23
N SER A 222 -29.25 22.16 -11.65
CA SER A 222 -29.40 22.21 -10.19
C SER A 222 -29.59 20.83 -9.63
N ILE A 223 -28.94 20.54 -8.50
CA ILE A 223 -29.03 19.24 -7.82
C ILE A 223 -30.49 18.96 -7.41
N GLN A 224 -30.94 17.79 -7.81
CA GLN A 224 -32.15 17.13 -7.35
C GLN A 224 -31.75 15.79 -6.73
N SER A 225 -32.47 15.37 -5.70
CA SER A 225 -32.17 14.10 -5.01
C SER A 225 -32.34 12.88 -5.92
N GLN A 226 -33.18 13.00 -6.93
CA GLN A 226 -33.48 11.96 -7.93
C GLN A 226 -33.52 12.59 -9.31
N VAL A 227 -32.84 11.99 -10.25
CA VAL A 227 -32.79 12.42 -11.64
C VAL A 227 -33.13 11.23 -12.54
N GLU A 228 -34.19 11.38 -13.32
CA GLU A 228 -34.50 10.42 -14.38
C GLU A 228 -33.47 10.55 -15.50
N GLN A 229 -32.65 9.52 -15.65
CA GLN A 229 -31.62 9.45 -16.67
C GLN A 229 -31.79 8.11 -17.40
N PRO A 230 -32.47 8.08 -18.57
CA PRO A 230 -32.55 6.87 -19.38
C PRO A 230 -31.12 6.42 -19.75
N ALA A 231 -30.66 5.36 -19.12
CA ALA A 231 -29.31 4.90 -19.33
C ALA A 231 -29.24 4.01 -20.58
N ASN A 232 -28.86 4.57 -21.70
CA ASN A 232 -28.52 3.83 -22.92
C ASN A 232 -27.06 3.30 -22.93
N GLY A 233 -26.29 3.57 -21.84
CA GLY A 233 -24.89 3.18 -21.71
C GLY A 233 -24.27 3.69 -20.40
N PRO A 234 -22.96 3.49 -20.22
CA PRO A 234 -22.23 4.08 -19.10
C PRO A 234 -22.26 5.60 -19.18
N ILE A 235 -22.30 6.26 -18.02
CA ILE A 235 -22.33 7.72 -17.93
C ILE A 235 -21.20 8.22 -17.01
N TRP A 236 -20.79 9.45 -17.29
CA TRP A 236 -19.91 10.22 -16.40
C TRP A 236 -20.73 11.31 -15.72
N VAL A 237 -20.57 11.46 -14.40
CA VAL A 237 -21.27 12.47 -13.62
C VAL A 237 -20.25 13.29 -12.84
N GLN A 238 -20.44 14.60 -12.81
CA GLN A 238 -19.62 15.51 -12.04
C GLN A 238 -20.51 16.48 -11.27
N LEU A 239 -20.13 16.78 -10.04
CA LEU A 239 -20.80 17.75 -9.18
C LEU A 239 -19.99 19.06 -9.11
N ARG A 240 -20.65 20.19 -8.86
CA ARG A 240 -19.97 21.42 -8.51
C ARG A 240 -20.71 22.22 -7.44
N GLN A 241 -19.95 23.02 -6.72
CA GLN A 241 -20.45 23.89 -5.67
C GLN A 241 -19.99 25.33 -5.93
N LYS A 242 -20.87 26.27 -5.70
CA LYS A 242 -20.52 27.70 -5.75
C LYS A 242 -19.86 28.12 -4.44
N SER A 243 -18.67 28.70 -4.53
CA SER A 243 -17.92 29.28 -3.41
C SER A 243 -17.72 30.78 -3.65
N PRO A 244 -17.42 31.57 -2.61
CA PRO A 244 -17.05 32.99 -2.79
C PRO A 244 -15.88 33.20 -3.77
N ASN A 245 -15.00 32.21 -3.89
CA ASN A 245 -13.80 32.24 -4.73
C ASN A 245 -14.00 31.60 -6.13
N GLY A 246 -15.22 31.18 -6.48
CA GLY A 246 -15.52 30.54 -7.77
C GLY A 246 -16.25 29.20 -7.63
N TRP A 247 -16.21 28.40 -8.70
CA TRP A 247 -16.79 27.07 -8.73
C TRP A 247 -15.76 26.02 -8.31
N HIS A 248 -16.14 25.14 -7.39
CA HIS A 248 -15.41 23.95 -7.03
C HIS A 248 -16.05 22.73 -7.67
N TYR A 249 -15.25 21.85 -8.28
CA TYR A 249 -15.69 20.69 -9.04
C TYR A 249 -15.29 19.41 -8.32
N SER A 250 -16.19 18.41 -8.27
CA SER A 250 -15.82 17.06 -7.87
C SER A 250 -15.03 16.37 -8.97
N SER A 251 -14.36 15.26 -8.62
CA SER A 251 -13.85 14.35 -9.64
C SER A 251 -14.99 13.81 -10.49
N PRO A 252 -14.80 13.67 -11.82
CA PRO A 252 -15.73 12.97 -12.68
C PRO A 252 -15.89 11.51 -12.21
N GLN A 253 -17.13 11.08 -11.93
CA GLN A 253 -17.44 9.72 -11.51
C GLN A 253 -18.00 8.92 -12.68
N PHE A 254 -17.40 7.77 -12.95
CA PHE A 254 -17.90 6.81 -13.92
C PHE A 254 -18.95 5.91 -13.28
N LEU A 255 -20.12 5.82 -13.90
CA LEU A 255 -21.22 4.97 -13.49
C LEU A 255 -21.58 4.04 -14.64
N ASP A 256 -21.26 2.78 -14.48
CA ASP A 256 -21.72 1.75 -15.38
C ASP A 256 -23.20 1.43 -15.12
N LYS A 257 -23.96 1.08 -16.18
CA LYS A 257 -25.36 0.67 -16.01
C LYS A 257 -25.39 -0.57 -15.12
N PRO A 258 -26.21 -0.62 -14.06
CA PRO A 258 -26.34 -1.83 -13.28
C PRO A 258 -26.84 -2.95 -14.18
N ALA A 259 -26.06 -3.99 -14.39
CA ALA A 259 -26.59 -5.28 -14.84
C ALA A 259 -27.69 -5.65 -13.85
N ALA A 260 -28.85 -6.12 -14.36
CA ALA A 260 -30.10 -6.41 -13.63
C ALA A 260 -29.96 -6.70 -12.12
N PRO A 261 -30.90 -6.34 -11.26
CA PRO A 261 -30.73 -6.07 -9.85
C PRO A 261 -30.07 -7.23 -9.09
N ASN A 262 -28.76 -7.15 -8.92
CA ASN A 262 -28.08 -7.91 -7.88
C ASN A 262 -28.31 -7.17 -6.56
N THR A 263 -29.23 -7.69 -5.79
CA THR A 263 -29.79 -7.15 -4.55
C THR A 263 -28.84 -7.18 -3.35
N ASN A 264 -27.51 -7.13 -3.54
CA ASN A 264 -26.57 -7.12 -2.42
C ASN A 264 -25.77 -5.81 -2.38
N PRO A 265 -26.03 -4.93 -1.40
CA PRO A 265 -25.35 -3.64 -1.26
C PRO A 265 -23.86 -3.74 -0.90
N THR A 266 -23.39 -4.91 -0.46
CA THR A 266 -21.95 -5.15 -0.25
C THR A 266 -21.66 -6.61 -0.59
N SER A 267 -21.13 -6.84 -1.79
CA SER A 267 -20.66 -8.19 -2.16
C SER A 267 -19.57 -8.62 -1.18
N VAL A 268 -19.62 -9.88 -0.70
CA VAL A 268 -18.56 -10.48 0.12
C VAL A 268 -17.17 -10.30 -0.54
N TRP A 269 -17.15 -10.17 -1.85
CA TRP A 269 -15.93 -9.96 -2.62
C TRP A 269 -15.22 -8.64 -2.35
N ILE A 270 -15.92 -7.58 -1.93
CA ILE A 270 -15.24 -6.32 -1.56
C ILE A 270 -14.41 -6.49 -0.29
N TYR A 271 -14.90 -7.27 0.68
CA TYR A 271 -14.14 -7.59 1.89
C TYR A 271 -12.91 -8.45 1.56
N ILE A 272 -13.07 -9.45 0.68
CA ILE A 272 -11.98 -10.32 0.23
C ILE A 272 -10.92 -9.52 -0.52
N LEU A 273 -11.34 -8.62 -1.41
CA LEU A 273 -10.45 -7.77 -2.19
C LEU A 273 -9.59 -6.89 -1.26
N TRP A 274 -10.22 -6.16 -0.33
CA TRP A 274 -9.51 -5.32 0.61
C TRP A 274 -8.64 -6.12 1.59
N PHE A 275 -9.12 -7.29 2.00
CA PHE A 275 -8.31 -8.20 2.82
C PHE A 275 -7.05 -8.65 2.09
N THR A 276 -7.17 -9.06 0.82
CA THR A 276 -6.02 -9.45 -0.01
C THR A 276 -5.09 -8.27 -0.28
N ALA A 277 -5.63 -7.09 -0.58
CA ALA A 277 -4.84 -5.88 -0.77
C ALA A 277 -4.03 -5.54 0.49
N MET A 278 -4.62 -5.65 1.68
CA MET A 278 -3.93 -5.41 2.94
C MET A 278 -2.88 -6.48 3.28
N VAL A 279 -3.12 -7.75 2.95
CA VAL A 279 -2.09 -8.80 3.02
C VAL A 279 -0.96 -8.47 2.04
N GLY A 280 -1.30 -8.07 0.81
CA GLY A 280 -0.38 -7.68 -0.25
C GLY A 280 0.50 -6.48 0.10
N PHE A 281 -0.02 -5.54 0.88
CA PHE A 281 0.73 -4.37 1.34
C PHE A 281 2.03 -4.75 2.06
N TRP A 282 2.01 -5.83 2.86
CA TRP A 282 3.17 -6.35 3.56
C TRP A 282 3.83 -7.56 2.90
N ALA A 283 3.33 -8.02 1.76
CA ALA A 283 3.88 -9.17 1.04
C ALA A 283 5.36 -8.99 0.71
N THR A 284 5.77 -7.77 0.33
CA THR A 284 7.17 -7.43 0.05
C THR A 284 8.07 -7.60 1.26
N MET A 285 7.63 -7.13 2.43
CA MET A 285 8.37 -7.26 3.68
C MET A 285 8.42 -8.70 4.16
N SER A 286 7.34 -9.47 3.98
CA SER A 286 7.28 -10.87 4.42
C SER A 286 8.36 -11.75 3.76
N ILE A 287 8.70 -11.46 2.49
CA ILE A 287 9.76 -12.18 1.78
C ILE A 287 11.14 -11.82 2.32
N SER A 288 11.40 -10.54 2.52
CA SER A 288 12.72 -10.01 2.89
C SER A 288 12.91 -9.75 4.38
N ILE A 289 12.00 -10.20 5.22
CA ILE A 289 12.04 -9.93 6.67
C ILE A 289 13.33 -10.43 7.34
N SER A 290 13.99 -11.46 6.79
CA SER A 290 15.29 -11.94 7.26
C SER A 290 16.39 -10.88 7.13
N ASP A 291 16.28 -9.90 6.23
CA ASP A 291 17.21 -8.77 6.13
C ASP A 291 17.24 -7.93 7.42
N ILE A 292 16.14 -7.93 8.15
CA ILE A 292 15.96 -7.20 9.41
C ILE A 292 16.15 -8.14 10.59
N THR A 293 15.51 -9.31 10.59
CA THR A 293 15.52 -10.21 11.74
C THR A 293 16.89 -10.83 12.04
N ARG A 294 17.82 -10.82 11.07
CA ARG A 294 19.22 -11.19 11.30
C ARG A 294 19.93 -10.34 12.37
N LEU A 295 19.37 -9.16 12.66
CA LEU A 295 19.86 -8.25 13.71
C LEU A 295 19.12 -8.44 15.03
N ALA A 296 18.09 -9.29 15.10
CA ALA A 296 17.32 -9.51 16.31
C ALA A 296 18.07 -10.35 17.33
N LYS A 297 17.90 -10.02 18.62
CA LYS A 297 18.58 -10.69 19.73
C LYS A 297 18.15 -12.16 19.92
N SER A 298 16.92 -12.50 19.57
CA SER A 298 16.37 -13.86 19.73
C SER A 298 15.11 -14.08 18.92
N GLN A 299 14.70 -15.35 18.73
CA GLN A 299 13.43 -15.72 18.10
C GLN A 299 12.23 -15.13 18.85
N LYS A 300 12.24 -15.16 20.20
CA LYS A 300 11.17 -14.57 21.01
C LYS A 300 11.04 -13.07 20.77
N ALA A 301 12.17 -12.36 20.68
CA ALA A 301 12.18 -10.91 20.44
C ALA A 301 11.61 -10.57 19.05
N GLN A 302 12.00 -11.30 17.99
CA GLN A 302 11.46 -11.04 16.64
C GLN A 302 9.96 -11.40 16.54
N ILE A 303 9.51 -12.49 17.16
CA ILE A 303 8.11 -12.88 17.18
C ILE A 303 7.26 -11.81 17.88
N ALA A 304 7.64 -11.47 19.12
CA ALA A 304 6.92 -10.44 19.89
C ALA A 304 6.94 -9.09 19.19
N GLY A 305 8.10 -8.68 18.65
CA GLY A 305 8.24 -7.43 17.92
C GLY A 305 7.36 -7.35 16.67
N GLN A 306 7.23 -8.44 15.90
CA GLN A 306 6.39 -8.45 14.71
C GLN A 306 4.90 -8.46 15.07
N PHE A 307 4.44 -9.27 16.04
CA PHE A 307 3.03 -9.30 16.43
C PHE A 307 2.55 -8.02 17.13
N ILE A 308 3.39 -7.40 17.95
CA ILE A 308 3.05 -6.11 18.57
C ILE A 308 3.20 -4.99 17.55
N GLY A 309 4.32 -4.99 16.83
CA GLY A 309 4.68 -3.92 15.92
C GLY A 309 3.81 -3.84 14.67
N LEU A 310 3.38 -4.95 14.07
CA LEU A 310 2.63 -4.89 12.83
C LEU A 310 1.11 -4.81 13.06
N PRO A 311 0.39 -5.82 13.57
CA PRO A 311 -1.05 -5.70 13.75
C PRO A 311 -1.45 -4.55 14.68
N GLY A 312 -0.74 -4.36 15.79
CA GLY A 312 -1.08 -3.35 16.78
C GLY A 312 -0.92 -1.92 16.26
N THR A 313 0.22 -1.60 15.64
CA THR A 313 0.44 -0.24 15.12
C THR A 313 -0.37 0.03 13.86
N MET A 314 -0.60 -0.98 13.01
CA MET A 314 -1.45 -0.83 11.82
C MET A 314 -2.89 -0.50 12.21
N MET A 315 -3.47 -1.21 13.19
CA MET A 315 -4.82 -0.92 13.67
C MET A 315 -4.91 0.49 14.26
N LEU A 316 -3.95 0.86 15.12
CA LEU A 316 -3.93 2.19 15.74
C LEU A 316 -3.85 3.29 14.69
N PHE A 317 -2.93 3.18 13.76
CA PHE A 317 -2.69 4.24 12.77
C PHE A 317 -3.78 4.29 11.70
N SER A 318 -4.36 3.15 11.34
CA SER A 318 -5.55 3.10 10.48
C SER A 318 -6.76 3.75 11.15
N PHE A 319 -6.94 3.55 12.47
CA PHE A 319 -7.98 4.25 13.21
C PHE A 319 -7.78 5.76 13.18
N VAL A 320 -6.55 6.24 13.40
CA VAL A 320 -6.24 7.68 13.25
C VAL A 320 -6.60 8.17 11.85
N GLY A 321 -6.20 7.42 10.81
CA GLY A 321 -6.49 7.77 9.41
C GLY A 321 -7.98 7.87 9.12
N VAL A 322 -8.75 6.86 9.50
CA VAL A 322 -10.22 6.83 9.35
C VAL A 322 -10.85 7.99 10.13
N PHE A 323 -10.48 8.15 11.39
CA PHE A 323 -11.04 9.18 12.26
C PHE A 323 -10.79 10.58 11.71
N VAL A 324 -9.55 10.89 11.33
CA VAL A 324 -9.18 12.21 10.77
C VAL A 324 -9.86 12.45 9.43
N THR A 325 -9.98 11.41 8.58
CA THR A 325 -10.74 11.51 7.33
C THR A 325 -12.19 11.89 7.61
N CYS A 326 -12.86 11.20 8.52
CA CYS A 326 -14.25 11.50 8.87
C CYS A 326 -14.41 12.89 9.52
N ALA A 327 -13.49 13.26 10.42
CA ALA A 327 -13.48 14.59 11.03
C ALA A 327 -13.26 15.70 9.97
N SER A 328 -12.37 15.45 9.02
CA SER A 328 -12.09 16.39 7.94
C SER A 328 -13.29 16.64 7.05
N LEU A 329 -14.12 15.64 6.80
CA LEU A 329 -15.35 15.77 6.02
C LEU A 329 -16.39 16.63 6.72
N LEU A 330 -16.42 16.62 8.05
CA LEU A 330 -17.28 17.50 8.84
C LEU A 330 -16.77 18.94 8.91
N ILE A 331 -15.44 19.09 9.06
CA ILE A 331 -14.81 20.39 9.29
C ILE A 331 -14.55 21.13 7.97
N PHE A 332 -14.17 20.39 6.93
CA PHE A 332 -13.84 20.90 5.60
C PHE A 332 -14.76 20.28 4.55
N PRO A 333 -16.00 20.76 4.44
CA PRO A 333 -17.01 20.17 3.56
C PRO A 333 -16.65 20.15 2.08
N ASP A 334 -15.81 21.08 1.64
CA ASP A 334 -15.29 21.15 0.27
C ASP A 334 -14.27 20.04 -0.07
N VAL A 335 -13.71 19.36 0.93
CA VAL A 335 -12.79 18.21 0.72
C VAL A 335 -13.44 17.07 -0.03
N MET A 336 -14.74 16.85 0.14
CA MET A 336 -15.49 15.81 -0.60
C MET A 336 -15.59 16.08 -2.11
N ILE A 337 -15.38 17.32 -2.53
CA ILE A 337 -15.53 17.76 -3.92
C ILE A 337 -14.17 17.78 -4.63
N ALA A 338 -13.07 17.83 -3.87
CA ALA A 338 -11.72 17.83 -4.43
C ALA A 338 -11.25 16.44 -4.87
N GLU A 339 -10.46 16.37 -5.95
CA GLU A 339 -9.93 15.11 -6.51
C GLU A 339 -9.11 14.29 -5.51
N ASP A 340 -8.39 14.98 -4.61
CA ASP A 340 -7.49 14.38 -3.62
C ASP A 340 -8.12 14.24 -2.23
N ALA A 341 -9.40 14.55 -2.14
CA ALA A 341 -10.12 14.51 -0.87
C ALA A 341 -10.04 13.11 -0.28
N PRO A 342 -10.50 12.90 0.78
CA PRO A 342 -10.16 12.65 2.15
C PRO A 342 -9.03 11.61 2.39
N TRP A 343 -8.43 11.05 1.35
CA TRP A 343 -7.36 10.02 1.49
C TRP A 343 -5.94 10.56 1.39
N ASP A 344 -5.75 11.84 1.05
CA ASP A 344 -4.45 12.49 1.13
C ASP A 344 -4.30 13.30 2.44
N PRO A 345 -3.58 12.77 3.44
CA PRO A 345 -3.40 13.48 4.70
C PRO A 345 -2.61 14.79 4.57
N VAL A 346 -1.77 14.94 3.55
CA VAL A 346 -1.01 16.18 3.31
C VAL A 346 -1.97 17.31 2.96
N SER A 347 -2.89 17.06 2.01
CA SER A 347 -3.92 18.03 1.60
C SER A 347 -4.86 18.38 2.74
N VAL A 348 -5.27 17.39 3.56
CA VAL A 348 -6.12 17.63 4.73
C VAL A 348 -5.43 18.53 5.76
N LEU A 349 -4.18 18.24 6.10
CA LEU A 349 -3.41 19.01 7.09
C LEU A 349 -3.05 20.40 6.58
N ALA A 350 -2.91 20.59 5.27
CA ALA A 350 -2.64 21.90 4.65
C ALA A 350 -3.82 22.87 4.77
N ARG A 351 -5.03 22.39 5.13
CA ARG A 351 -6.24 23.23 5.29
C ARG A 351 -6.42 23.83 6.69
N PHE A 352 -5.53 23.52 7.62
CA PHE A 352 -5.61 24.12 8.95
C PHE A 352 -5.42 25.65 8.86
N SER A 353 -6.22 26.39 9.63
CA SER A 353 -6.24 27.88 9.58
C SER A 353 -4.95 28.52 10.06
N SER A 354 -4.21 27.87 10.96
CA SER A 354 -2.96 28.40 11.49
C SER A 354 -1.75 27.91 10.68
N PRO A 355 -0.98 28.80 10.04
CA PRO A 355 0.24 28.43 9.29
C PRO A 355 1.24 27.62 10.12
N TRP A 356 1.40 27.95 11.40
CA TRP A 356 2.30 27.23 12.30
C TRP A 356 1.86 25.79 12.58
N VAL A 357 0.54 25.57 12.69
CA VAL A 357 -0.04 24.23 12.86
C VAL A 357 0.16 23.42 11.58
N VAL A 358 -0.05 24.00 10.40
CA VAL A 358 0.24 23.35 9.11
C VAL A 358 1.70 22.93 9.04
N ILE A 359 2.64 23.85 9.28
CA ILE A 359 4.07 23.56 9.22
C ILE A 359 4.45 22.47 10.22
N ALA A 360 3.99 22.53 11.45
CA ALA A 360 4.27 21.52 12.47
C ALA A 360 3.71 20.15 12.08
N ALA A 361 2.48 20.07 11.58
CA ALA A 361 1.85 18.85 11.12
C ALA A 361 2.60 18.26 9.92
N GLN A 362 2.95 19.07 8.93
CA GLN A 362 3.73 18.62 7.77
C GLN A 362 5.14 18.15 8.15
N CYS A 363 5.81 18.80 9.12
CA CYS A 363 7.10 18.33 9.64
C CYS A 363 6.97 16.94 10.31
N MET A 364 5.91 16.70 11.07
CA MET A 364 5.65 15.36 11.62
C MET A 364 5.39 14.33 10.51
N MET A 365 4.67 14.71 9.44
CA MET A 365 4.48 13.88 8.26
C MET A 365 5.79 13.54 7.54
N LEU A 366 6.71 14.50 7.44
CA LEU A 366 8.05 14.27 6.88
C LEU A 366 8.82 13.24 7.67
N VAL A 367 8.82 13.33 9.01
CA VAL A 367 9.48 12.35 9.89
C VAL A 367 8.87 10.97 9.70
N ALA A 368 7.53 10.86 9.64
CA ALA A 368 6.82 9.62 9.41
C ALA A 368 7.24 8.95 8.10
N THR A 369 7.14 9.73 7.02
CA THR A 369 7.40 9.25 5.67
C THR A 369 8.88 8.87 5.50
N LEU A 370 9.80 9.68 6.02
CA LEU A 370 11.24 9.43 5.93
C LEU A 370 11.63 8.13 6.65
N SER A 371 11.19 7.97 7.90
CA SER A 371 11.46 6.78 8.71
C SER A 371 11.01 5.51 7.99
N THR A 372 9.73 5.45 7.62
CA THR A 372 9.19 4.27 6.94
C THR A 372 9.86 4.04 5.59
N ASN A 373 10.07 5.09 4.80
CA ASN A 373 10.65 4.97 3.47
C ASN A 373 12.04 4.34 3.51
N ILE A 374 12.91 4.83 4.38
CA ILE A 374 14.27 4.32 4.50
C ILE A 374 14.27 2.88 4.99
N ALA A 375 13.55 2.57 6.06
CA ALA A 375 13.56 1.24 6.66
C ALA A 375 12.89 0.16 5.80
N ALA A 376 11.76 0.45 5.19
CA ALA A 376 11.01 -0.54 4.41
C ALA A 376 11.50 -0.68 2.96
N ASN A 377 11.96 0.42 2.36
CA ASN A 377 12.14 0.49 0.91
C ASN A 377 13.61 0.62 0.46
N VAL A 378 14.57 0.77 1.36
CA VAL A 378 16.00 0.86 1.00
C VAL A 378 16.78 -0.39 1.37
N ILE A 379 16.55 -0.95 2.57
CA ILE A 379 17.35 -2.07 3.10
C ILE A 379 17.31 -3.29 2.14
N ALA A 380 16.12 -3.69 1.72
CA ALA A 380 15.95 -4.87 0.89
C ALA A 380 16.52 -4.71 -0.54
N PRO A 381 16.22 -3.64 -1.31
CA PRO A 381 16.83 -3.48 -2.62
C PRO A 381 18.35 -3.25 -2.57
N ALA A 382 18.86 -2.51 -1.58
CA ALA A 382 20.31 -2.36 -1.39
C ALA A 382 21.00 -3.72 -1.18
N THR A 383 20.37 -4.61 -0.37
CA THR A 383 20.85 -5.96 -0.14
C THR A 383 20.74 -6.83 -1.42
N ALA A 384 19.64 -6.72 -2.17
CA ALA A 384 19.43 -7.47 -3.40
C ALA A 384 20.41 -7.09 -4.51
N PHE A 385 20.60 -5.78 -4.76
CA PHE A 385 21.54 -5.29 -5.76
C PHE A 385 22.99 -5.63 -5.42
N SER A 386 23.39 -5.49 -4.15
CA SER A 386 24.74 -5.89 -3.71
C SER A 386 24.96 -7.41 -3.79
N ASN A 387 23.93 -8.22 -3.56
CA ASN A 387 24.02 -9.68 -3.73
C ASN A 387 24.07 -10.09 -5.22
N LEU A 388 23.43 -9.33 -6.12
CA LEU A 388 23.44 -9.60 -7.56
C LEU A 388 24.84 -9.43 -8.16
N LEU A 389 25.48 -8.32 -7.86
CA LEU A 389 26.80 -7.93 -8.40
C LEU A 389 27.77 -7.51 -7.29
N PRO A 390 28.19 -8.44 -6.40
CA PRO A 390 28.91 -8.10 -5.17
C PRO A 390 30.29 -7.46 -5.39
N LYS A 391 30.89 -7.64 -6.57
CA LYS A 391 32.16 -7.00 -6.94
C LYS A 391 32.00 -5.53 -7.36
N TRP A 392 30.80 -5.15 -7.83
CA TRP A 392 30.53 -3.85 -8.44
C TRP A 392 29.62 -2.96 -7.61
N ILE A 393 28.68 -3.57 -6.89
CA ILE A 393 27.64 -2.86 -6.15
C ILE A 393 27.82 -3.12 -4.65
N SER A 394 28.25 -2.08 -3.94
CA SER A 394 28.23 -2.07 -2.48
C SER A 394 26.80 -1.85 -1.96
N TYR A 395 26.56 -2.10 -0.68
CA TYR A 395 25.25 -1.79 -0.05
C TYR A 395 24.85 -0.32 -0.22
N ARG A 396 25.81 0.61 -0.08
CA ARG A 396 25.56 2.06 -0.29
C ARG A 396 25.20 2.36 -1.75
N THR A 397 25.93 1.81 -2.68
CA THR A 397 25.64 1.95 -4.13
C THR A 397 24.28 1.38 -4.47
N GLY A 398 23.91 0.22 -3.89
CA GLY A 398 22.59 -0.39 -4.04
C GLY A 398 21.46 0.52 -3.50
N GLY A 399 21.70 1.20 -2.37
CA GLY A 399 20.77 2.19 -1.84
C GLY A 399 20.61 3.42 -2.74
N ILE A 400 21.72 3.93 -3.33
CA ILE A 400 21.67 5.03 -4.29
C ILE A 400 20.90 4.62 -5.55
N LEU A 401 21.16 3.41 -6.06
CA LEU A 401 20.38 2.85 -7.19
C LEU A 401 18.89 2.77 -6.89
N THR A 402 18.53 2.40 -5.66
CA THR A 402 17.11 2.41 -5.21
C THR A 402 16.51 3.80 -5.37
N GLY A 403 17.23 4.83 -4.92
CA GLY A 403 16.77 6.21 -5.04
C GLY A 403 16.60 6.68 -6.48
N ILE A 404 17.54 6.32 -7.36
CA ILE A 404 17.48 6.68 -8.79
C ILE A 404 16.32 5.96 -9.48
N ILE A 405 16.18 4.64 -9.27
CA ILE A 405 15.09 3.85 -9.86
C ILE A 405 13.75 4.38 -9.35
N GLY A 406 13.64 4.76 -8.07
CA GLY A 406 12.42 5.34 -7.49
C GLY A 406 11.95 6.63 -8.16
N ILE A 407 12.87 7.44 -8.70
CA ILE A 407 12.50 8.62 -9.54
C ILE A 407 12.03 8.16 -10.92
N LEU A 408 12.78 7.25 -11.56
CA LEU A 408 12.51 6.80 -12.94
C LEU A 408 11.17 6.09 -13.12
N ILE A 409 10.61 5.53 -12.04
CA ILE A 409 9.30 4.87 -12.03
C ILE A 409 8.13 5.88 -12.10
N CYS A 410 8.39 7.19 -12.04
CA CYS A 410 7.37 8.25 -12.08
C CYS A 410 6.30 8.08 -10.99
N PRO A 411 6.67 8.21 -9.70
CA PRO A 411 5.83 7.84 -8.56
C PRO A 411 4.52 8.64 -8.46
N TRP A 412 4.44 9.84 -9.03
CA TRP A 412 3.24 10.65 -9.10
C TRP A 412 2.10 10.03 -9.91
N TRP A 413 2.39 9.07 -10.79
CA TRP A 413 1.37 8.28 -11.48
C TRP A 413 0.99 7.03 -10.69
N LEU A 414 1.98 6.37 -10.06
CA LEU A 414 1.74 5.13 -9.33
C LEU A 414 0.85 5.32 -8.09
N ILE A 415 0.85 6.50 -7.49
CA ILE A 415 0.09 6.75 -6.26
C ILE A 415 -1.43 6.60 -6.47
N HIS A 416 -1.93 6.91 -7.67
CA HIS A 416 -3.36 6.80 -7.99
C HIS A 416 -3.80 5.35 -8.22
N GLU A 417 -2.86 4.43 -8.51
CA GLU A 417 -3.12 3.02 -8.83
C GLU A 417 -2.68 2.06 -7.71
N ILE A 418 -2.48 2.58 -6.50
CA ILE A 418 -1.90 1.78 -5.38
C ILE A 418 -2.66 0.47 -5.15
N SER A 419 -3.99 0.47 -5.10
CA SER A 419 -4.80 -0.72 -4.80
C SER A 419 -4.66 -1.80 -5.87
N SER A 420 -4.71 -1.41 -7.15
CA SER A 420 -4.53 -2.32 -8.30
C SER A 420 -3.12 -2.92 -8.32
N ILE A 421 -2.11 -2.09 -8.06
CA ILE A 421 -0.71 -2.50 -7.99
C ILE A 421 -0.46 -3.47 -6.84
N LEU A 422 -1.10 -3.29 -5.68
CA LEU A 422 -0.95 -4.17 -4.53
C LEU A 422 -1.41 -5.60 -4.82
N ILE A 423 -2.52 -5.78 -5.53
CA ILE A 423 -3.03 -7.09 -5.91
C ILE A 423 -2.08 -7.78 -6.90
N LEU A 424 -1.58 -7.04 -7.90
CA LEU A 424 -0.59 -7.55 -8.86
C LEU A 424 0.70 -7.98 -8.15
N ILE A 425 1.26 -7.13 -7.29
CA ILE A 425 2.44 -7.42 -6.47
C ILE A 425 2.21 -8.68 -5.61
N SER A 426 1.02 -8.82 -5.04
CA SER A 426 0.63 -9.98 -4.25
C SER A 426 0.74 -11.28 -5.05
N GLY A 427 0.24 -11.27 -6.29
CA GLY A 427 0.32 -12.40 -7.21
C GLY A 427 1.74 -12.77 -7.65
N LEU A 428 2.64 -11.79 -7.72
CA LEU A 428 4.05 -12.02 -8.07
C LEU A 428 4.87 -12.53 -6.87
N LEU A 429 4.61 -12.03 -5.67
CA LEU A 429 5.46 -12.26 -4.51
C LEU A 429 4.95 -13.38 -3.58
N GLY A 430 3.64 -13.64 -3.55
CA GLY A 430 3.07 -14.77 -2.82
C GLY A 430 3.73 -16.10 -3.17
N PRO A 431 3.89 -16.45 -4.46
CA PRO A 431 4.57 -17.65 -4.89
C PRO A 431 6.01 -17.80 -4.40
N VAL A 432 6.77 -16.69 -4.38
CA VAL A 432 8.15 -16.70 -3.87
C VAL A 432 8.18 -17.11 -2.40
N LEU A 433 7.31 -16.51 -1.58
CA LEU A 433 7.23 -16.83 -0.16
C LEU A 433 6.78 -18.26 0.08
N GLY A 434 5.80 -18.76 -0.70
CA GLY A 434 5.34 -20.14 -0.63
C GLY A 434 6.46 -21.16 -0.84
N ILE A 435 7.32 -20.93 -1.85
CA ILE A 435 8.49 -21.77 -2.12
C ILE A 435 9.51 -21.71 -0.98
N LEU A 436 9.83 -20.52 -0.48
CA LEU A 436 10.77 -20.34 0.63
C LEU A 436 10.31 -21.08 1.89
N MET A 437 9.03 -20.98 2.20
CA MET A 437 8.43 -21.64 3.37
C MET A 437 8.42 -23.17 3.19
N ALA A 438 8.02 -23.66 2.02
CA ALA A 438 8.03 -25.09 1.71
C ALA A 438 9.44 -25.68 1.75
N ASP A 439 10.43 -24.99 1.17
CA ASP A 439 11.84 -25.43 1.21
C ASP A 439 12.35 -25.51 2.66
N TYR A 440 12.20 -24.42 3.40
CA TYR A 440 12.81 -24.28 4.70
C TYR A 440 12.17 -25.19 5.77
N PHE A 441 10.83 -25.23 5.83
CA PHE A 441 10.13 -25.96 6.89
C PHE A 441 9.81 -27.40 6.50
N TRP A 442 9.31 -27.66 5.28
CA TRP A 442 8.87 -29.00 4.91
C TRP A 442 10.00 -29.90 4.42
N ILE A 443 10.94 -29.33 3.64
CA ILE A 443 12.00 -30.12 3.04
C ILE A 443 13.22 -30.17 3.95
N ARG A 444 13.73 -29.01 4.36
CA ARG A 444 14.98 -28.90 5.15
C ARG A 444 14.79 -28.95 6.66
N LYS A 445 13.54 -28.92 7.14
CA LYS A 445 13.23 -28.98 8.58
C LYS A 445 14.06 -27.97 9.36
N THR A 446 14.15 -26.74 8.86
CA THR A 446 14.90 -25.59 9.41
C THR A 446 16.43 -25.74 9.44
N ASN A 447 17.02 -26.73 8.76
CA ASN A 447 18.46 -26.93 8.72
C ASN A 447 19.06 -26.51 7.38
N LEU A 448 20.05 -25.60 7.42
CA LEU A 448 20.76 -25.11 6.25
C LEU A 448 22.26 -25.40 6.40
N HIS A 449 22.89 -25.79 5.31
CA HIS A 449 24.32 -25.90 5.23
C HIS A 449 24.92 -24.54 4.82
N LEU A 450 25.31 -23.72 5.81
CA LEU A 450 25.70 -22.31 5.59
C LEU A 450 26.81 -22.15 4.57
N ALA A 451 27.90 -22.94 4.67
CA ALA A 451 29.02 -22.85 3.73
C ALA A 451 28.56 -23.08 2.28
N GLY A 452 27.62 -24.00 2.07
CA GLY A 452 27.08 -24.33 0.75
C GLY A 452 26.32 -23.17 0.10
N LEU A 453 25.73 -22.24 0.89
CA LEU A 453 25.06 -21.07 0.35
C LEU A 453 26.00 -20.10 -0.39
N TYR A 454 27.31 -20.22 -0.16
CA TYR A 454 28.33 -19.35 -0.76
C TYR A 454 29.21 -20.08 -1.80
N GLN A 455 28.95 -21.38 -2.05
CA GLN A 455 29.70 -22.19 -2.99
C GLN A 455 28.97 -22.32 -4.32
N THR A 456 29.58 -21.87 -5.40
CA THR A 456 29.00 -21.93 -6.75
C THR A 456 28.83 -23.37 -7.26
N GLN A 457 29.62 -24.31 -6.77
CA GLN A 457 29.54 -25.75 -7.08
C GLN A 457 29.14 -26.58 -5.86
N GLY A 458 28.47 -25.95 -4.89
CA GLY A 458 28.00 -26.57 -3.65
C GLY A 458 26.64 -27.25 -3.78
N PRO A 459 26.07 -27.69 -2.64
CA PRO A 459 24.80 -28.45 -2.60
C PRO A 459 23.59 -27.64 -3.09
N TYR A 460 23.72 -26.32 -3.23
CA TYR A 460 22.66 -25.43 -3.73
C TYR A 460 22.88 -24.95 -5.17
N ALA A 461 23.85 -25.53 -5.90
CA ALA A 461 24.04 -25.22 -7.31
C ALA A 461 22.93 -25.84 -8.20
N TYR A 462 22.41 -26.99 -7.83
CA TYR A 462 21.35 -27.79 -8.47
C TYR A 462 21.63 -28.22 -9.92
N ASN A 463 22.01 -27.28 -10.80
CA ASN A 463 22.37 -27.52 -12.18
C ASN A 463 23.56 -26.66 -12.61
N ALA A 464 24.01 -26.78 -13.86
CA ALA A 464 25.14 -26.04 -14.42
C ALA A 464 24.91 -24.50 -14.39
N PHE A 465 23.66 -24.05 -14.37
CA PHE A 465 23.27 -22.63 -14.31
C PHE A 465 23.08 -22.10 -12.89
N GLY A 466 23.29 -22.92 -11.86
CA GLY A 466 23.03 -22.55 -10.46
C GLY A 466 21.56 -22.26 -10.14
N ILE A 467 20.64 -22.91 -10.85
CA ILE A 467 19.20 -22.71 -10.78
C ILE A 467 18.52 -24.01 -10.33
N HIS A 468 17.56 -23.92 -9.43
CA HIS A 468 16.75 -25.05 -9.00
C HIS A 468 15.49 -25.20 -9.88
N PRO A 469 15.40 -26.19 -10.79
CA PRO A 469 14.31 -26.30 -11.74
C PRO A 469 12.94 -26.45 -11.08
N ALA A 470 12.84 -27.19 -9.96
CA ALA A 470 11.60 -27.37 -9.22
C ALA A 470 11.05 -26.05 -8.68
N ALA A 471 11.93 -25.17 -8.16
CA ALA A 471 11.53 -23.87 -7.64
C ALA A 471 11.02 -22.95 -8.76
N TRP A 472 11.72 -22.94 -9.88
CA TRP A 472 11.33 -22.11 -11.02
C TRP A 472 10.02 -22.55 -11.65
N LEU A 473 9.82 -23.85 -11.84
CA LEU A 473 8.56 -24.39 -12.34
C LEU A 473 7.39 -24.08 -11.39
N ALA A 474 7.60 -24.27 -10.09
CA ALA A 474 6.61 -23.94 -9.07
C ALA A 474 6.32 -22.42 -9.02
N LEU A 475 7.34 -21.58 -9.21
CA LEU A 475 7.19 -20.13 -9.28
C LEU A 475 6.32 -19.72 -10.47
N PHE A 476 6.65 -20.17 -11.67
CA PHE A 476 5.89 -19.82 -12.88
C PHE A 476 4.44 -20.27 -12.80
N LEU A 477 4.20 -21.50 -12.36
CA LEU A 477 2.83 -22.01 -12.22
C LEU A 477 2.07 -21.31 -11.09
N GLY A 478 2.74 -20.97 -9.98
CA GLY A 478 2.15 -20.20 -8.90
C GLY A 478 1.78 -18.77 -9.32
N VAL A 479 2.64 -18.10 -10.08
CA VAL A 479 2.34 -16.77 -10.65
C VAL A 479 1.21 -16.88 -11.69
N ALA A 480 1.24 -17.89 -12.56
CA ALA A 480 0.19 -18.10 -13.56
C ALA A 480 -1.18 -18.29 -12.90
N THR A 481 -1.27 -19.12 -11.85
CA THR A 481 -2.54 -19.31 -11.11
C THR A 481 -2.99 -18.06 -10.35
N ALA A 482 -2.06 -17.28 -9.81
CA ALA A 482 -2.38 -16.04 -9.11
C ALA A 482 -2.92 -14.96 -10.05
N LEU A 483 -2.42 -14.89 -11.28
CA LEU A 483 -2.74 -13.83 -12.23
C LEU A 483 -3.74 -14.25 -13.31
N VAL A 484 -4.17 -15.51 -13.36
CA VAL A 484 -5.04 -16.04 -14.42
C VAL A 484 -6.33 -15.25 -14.62
N GLY A 485 -6.90 -14.72 -13.54
CA GLY A 485 -8.12 -13.91 -13.58
C GLY A 485 -7.97 -12.53 -14.21
N LEU A 486 -6.74 -12.11 -14.58
CA LEU A 486 -6.53 -10.92 -15.41
C LEU A 486 -6.95 -11.15 -16.87
N TRP A 487 -6.85 -12.38 -17.36
CA TRP A 487 -7.13 -12.75 -18.76
C TRP A 487 -8.40 -13.58 -18.92
N ILE A 488 -8.81 -14.30 -17.86
CA ILE A 488 -10.00 -15.17 -17.87
C ILE A 488 -10.99 -14.61 -16.85
N PRO A 489 -12.08 -13.92 -17.28
CA PRO A 489 -13.04 -13.28 -16.39
C PRO A 489 -13.72 -14.24 -15.39
N GLU A 490 -13.96 -15.49 -15.80
CA GLU A 490 -14.57 -16.54 -14.97
C GLU A 490 -13.68 -16.90 -13.76
N LEU A 491 -12.37 -16.65 -13.86
CA LEU A 491 -11.38 -16.91 -12.81
C LEU A 491 -10.97 -15.63 -12.06
N ARG A 492 -11.73 -14.54 -12.21
CA ARG A 492 -11.43 -13.26 -11.56
C ARG A 492 -11.19 -13.40 -10.05
N HIS A 493 -11.94 -14.26 -9.39
CA HIS A 493 -11.78 -14.52 -7.96
C HIS A 493 -10.44 -15.14 -7.57
N ALA A 494 -9.78 -15.86 -8.48
CA ALA A 494 -8.41 -16.33 -8.25
C ALA A 494 -7.42 -15.16 -8.20
N TYR A 495 -7.64 -14.15 -9.03
CA TYR A 495 -6.86 -12.91 -9.00
C TYR A 495 -7.16 -12.05 -7.76
N ASP A 496 -8.43 -11.94 -7.36
CA ASP A 496 -8.82 -11.22 -6.15
C ASP A 496 -8.16 -11.83 -4.90
N LEU A 497 -7.86 -13.13 -4.93
CA LEU A 497 -7.11 -13.88 -3.91
C LEU A 497 -5.65 -14.14 -4.29
N SER A 498 -5.05 -13.33 -5.17
CA SER A 498 -3.77 -13.61 -5.85
C SER A 498 -2.64 -14.02 -4.91
N TRP A 499 -2.53 -13.39 -3.74
CA TRP A 499 -1.50 -13.74 -2.76
C TRP A 499 -1.67 -15.18 -2.25
N PHE A 500 -2.90 -15.56 -1.88
CA PHE A 500 -3.20 -16.88 -1.33
C PHE A 500 -3.09 -17.97 -2.38
N THR A 501 -3.70 -17.76 -3.55
CA THR A 501 -3.66 -18.70 -4.66
C THR A 501 -2.23 -18.96 -5.10
N GLY A 502 -1.43 -17.92 -5.27
CA GLY A 502 -0.03 -18.02 -5.64
C GLY A 502 0.84 -18.68 -4.56
N PHE A 503 0.69 -18.28 -3.31
CA PHE A 503 1.43 -18.83 -2.17
C PHE A 503 1.17 -20.33 -2.00
N ILE A 504 -0.10 -20.73 -1.94
CA ILE A 504 -0.49 -22.14 -1.69
C ILE A 504 -0.08 -23.03 -2.88
N THR A 505 -0.41 -22.60 -4.10
CA THR A 505 -0.09 -23.37 -5.30
C THR A 505 1.42 -23.59 -5.43
N SER A 506 2.21 -22.54 -5.28
CA SER A 506 3.67 -22.65 -5.40
C SER A 506 4.29 -23.51 -4.31
N ALA A 507 3.82 -23.41 -3.06
CA ALA A 507 4.30 -24.23 -1.95
C ALA A 507 4.04 -25.72 -2.18
N ILE A 508 2.82 -26.06 -2.61
CA ILE A 508 2.43 -27.45 -2.90
C ILE A 508 3.21 -27.99 -4.11
N LEU A 509 3.24 -27.23 -5.21
CA LEU A 509 3.95 -27.66 -6.43
C LEU A 509 5.46 -27.82 -6.17
N TYR A 510 6.07 -26.91 -5.41
CA TYR A 510 7.47 -27.06 -5.05
C TYR A 510 7.73 -28.34 -4.26
N ARG A 511 6.87 -28.68 -3.29
CA ARG A 511 6.97 -29.93 -2.52
C ARG A 511 6.84 -31.16 -3.40
N ILE A 512 5.98 -31.11 -4.44
CA ILE A 512 5.78 -32.22 -5.40
C ILE A 512 6.98 -32.31 -6.35
N PHE A 513 7.47 -31.20 -6.88
CA PHE A 513 8.54 -31.21 -7.89
C PHE A 513 9.93 -31.45 -7.28
N PHE A 514 10.15 -31.04 -6.03
CA PHE A 514 11.46 -31.17 -5.39
C PHE A 514 12.07 -32.61 -5.54
N PRO A 515 11.39 -33.70 -5.19
CA PRO A 515 11.96 -35.05 -5.32
C PRO A 515 12.18 -35.48 -6.79
N LEU A 516 11.42 -34.92 -7.74
CA LEU A 516 11.56 -35.28 -9.16
C LEU A 516 12.88 -34.76 -9.74
N PHE A 517 13.30 -33.57 -9.34
CA PHE A 517 14.52 -32.92 -9.83
C PHE A 517 15.77 -33.23 -8.98
N ASN A 518 15.62 -33.80 -7.77
CA ASN A 518 16.72 -34.08 -6.84
C ASN A 518 17.05 -35.59 -6.68
N LYS A 519 16.55 -36.47 -7.54
CA LYS A 519 16.78 -37.94 -7.47
C LYS A 519 18.26 -38.36 -7.45
N LYS A 520 19.20 -37.53 -7.93
CA LYS A 520 20.64 -37.85 -7.98
C LYS A 520 21.42 -37.51 -6.68
N ASN A 521 20.86 -36.79 -5.73
CA ASN A 521 21.57 -36.34 -4.52
C ASN A 521 21.18 -37.05 -3.23
N THR A 522 20.23 -37.97 -3.26
CA THR A 522 19.79 -38.71 -2.06
C THR A 522 20.74 -39.83 -1.62
N SER A 523 21.80 -40.11 -2.39
CA SER A 523 22.83 -41.12 -2.01
C SER A 523 24.05 -40.54 -1.29
N LYS A 524 24.14 -39.19 -1.08
CA LYS A 524 25.16 -38.55 -0.28
C LYS A 524 24.53 -37.86 0.92
N THR A 525 24.34 -38.65 1.93
CA THR A 525 24.25 -38.43 3.39
C THR A 525 24.13 -36.96 3.85
N TYR A 526 23.07 -36.71 4.58
CA TYR A 526 22.94 -35.61 5.55
C TYR A 526 23.65 -35.99 6.84
#